data_aa280ae7ef3cec7023ecf25e7bbae0b7
#
_entry.id   aa280ae7ef3cec7023ecf25e7bbae0b7
#
_cell.length_a   1.000
_cell.length_b   1.000
_cell.length_c   1.000
_cell.angle_alpha   90.00
_cell.angle_beta   90.00
_cell.angle_gamma   90.00
#
_symmetry.space_group_name_H-M   'P 1'
#
loop_
_entity.id
_entity.type
_entity.pdbx_description
1 polymer ?
#
loop_
_entity_poly.entity_id
_entity_poly.type
_entity_poly.pdbx_seq_one_letter_code
_entity_poly.pdbx_strand_id
1 'polypeptide(L)'
;MIAEAIASAGEETINLTSLADLPEVLRTVPVSGIMVGVVAATKAAAAEKQQTHEMIQFYPHVRIKGIGSELAILGNASTLKEFINECQQFQPRTIRKSERRIRHIAFLLSADEHFADQEKTVTMNISEGGCFVYSTRTWQVGDRVWLKFADNERVVTGTVRWWQPWGNNKRIPGIGICFDAAS
;
A
#
# COMPACT_ATOMS: atom_id res chain seq x y z
N MET A 1 7.79 6.07 -29.11
CA MET A 1 6.31 6.34 -29.22
C MET A 1 5.60 6.39 -27.87
N ILE A 2 5.43 5.28 -27.08
CA ILE A 2 4.74 5.37 -25.75
C ILE A 2 5.55 6.19 -24.77
N ALA A 3 6.83 5.85 -24.58
CA ALA A 3 7.71 6.56 -23.67
C ALA A 3 7.86 8.05 -24.01
N GLU A 4 7.89 8.39 -25.29
CA GLU A 4 7.92 9.78 -25.76
C GLU A 4 6.62 10.52 -25.45
N ALA A 5 5.46 9.88 -25.65
CA ALA A 5 4.16 10.49 -25.33
C ALA A 5 4.00 10.74 -23.82
N ILE A 6 4.50 9.81 -22.99
CA ILE A 6 4.49 9.96 -21.52
C ILE A 6 5.48 11.06 -21.11
N ALA A 7 6.68 11.05 -21.64
CA ALA A 7 7.68 12.10 -21.38
C ALA A 7 7.19 13.49 -21.83
N SER A 8 6.46 13.57 -22.95
CA SER A 8 5.84 14.83 -23.42
C SER A 8 4.76 15.35 -22.49
N ALA A 9 4.16 14.48 -21.67
CA ALA A 9 3.20 14.84 -20.63
C ALA A 9 3.88 15.22 -19.30
N GLY A 10 5.23 15.20 -19.23
CA GLY A 10 5.98 15.49 -18.01
C GLY A 10 6.08 14.33 -17.02
N GLU A 11 5.76 13.12 -17.47
CA GLU A 11 5.76 11.91 -16.64
C GLU A 11 7.00 11.05 -16.88
N GLU A 12 7.47 10.38 -15.84
CA GLU A 12 8.57 9.42 -15.91
C GLU A 12 8.04 7.98 -16.00
N THR A 13 8.81 7.11 -16.67
CA THR A 13 8.47 5.70 -16.81
C THR A 13 9.53 4.79 -16.24
N ILE A 14 9.07 3.73 -15.56
CA ILE A 14 9.90 2.60 -15.15
C ILE A 14 9.52 1.42 -16.05
N ASN A 15 10.48 0.97 -16.88
CA ASN A 15 10.25 -0.15 -17.77
C ASN A 15 10.67 -1.46 -17.10
N LEU A 16 9.74 -2.40 -17.03
CA LEU A 16 9.98 -3.75 -16.51
C LEU A 16 9.98 -4.76 -17.66
N THR A 17 10.92 -5.68 -17.65
CA THR A 17 11.03 -6.77 -18.62
C THR A 17 10.23 -8.01 -18.21
N SER A 18 9.93 -8.14 -16.93
CA SER A 18 9.15 -9.25 -16.37
C SER A 18 8.06 -8.77 -15.43
N LEU A 19 6.93 -9.46 -15.38
CA LEU A 19 5.88 -9.22 -14.37
C LEU A 19 6.34 -9.63 -12.96
N ALA A 20 7.33 -10.50 -12.85
CA ALA A 20 7.92 -10.90 -11.57
C ALA A 20 8.56 -9.73 -10.82
N ASP A 21 9.03 -8.70 -11.53
CA ASP A 21 9.68 -7.53 -10.92
C ASP A 21 8.68 -6.49 -10.43
N LEU A 22 7.43 -6.54 -10.89
CA LEU A 22 6.39 -5.56 -10.55
C LEU A 22 6.13 -5.41 -9.05
N PRO A 23 6.03 -6.50 -8.25
CA PRO A 23 5.79 -6.39 -6.82
C PRO A 23 6.87 -5.60 -6.08
N GLU A 24 8.14 -5.76 -6.45
CA GLU A 24 9.25 -5.06 -5.82
C GLU A 24 9.24 -3.57 -6.16
N VAL A 25 9.01 -3.23 -7.42
CA VAL A 25 8.88 -1.83 -7.84
C VAL A 25 7.71 -1.15 -7.13
N LEU A 26 6.54 -1.78 -7.09
CA LEU A 26 5.38 -1.22 -6.41
C LEU A 26 5.56 -1.05 -4.89
N ARG A 27 6.47 -1.81 -4.26
CA ARG A 27 6.81 -1.66 -2.83
C ARG A 27 7.78 -0.53 -2.55
N THR A 28 8.64 -0.22 -3.51
CA THR A 28 9.79 0.69 -3.30
C THR A 28 9.60 2.05 -3.94
N VAL A 29 8.89 2.11 -5.07
CA VAL A 29 8.69 3.35 -5.84
C VAL A 29 7.22 3.72 -5.86
N PRO A 30 6.85 4.95 -5.44
CA PRO A 30 5.50 5.45 -5.62
C PRO A 30 5.19 5.62 -7.12
N VAL A 31 4.13 4.97 -7.60
CA VAL A 31 3.68 5.10 -8.99
C VAL A 31 2.23 5.59 -9.06
N SER A 32 1.89 6.27 -10.14
CA SER A 32 0.54 6.79 -10.40
C SER A 32 -0.28 5.95 -11.37
N GLY A 33 0.36 5.02 -12.11
CA GLY A 33 -0.36 4.15 -13.04
C GLY A 33 0.51 3.01 -13.57
N ILE A 34 -0.12 2.01 -14.16
CA ILE A 34 0.54 0.79 -14.62
C ILE A 34 0.06 0.43 -16.02
N MET A 35 1.00 0.22 -16.94
CA MET A 35 0.72 -0.31 -18.27
C MET A 35 1.26 -1.73 -18.39
N VAL A 36 0.39 -2.67 -18.73
CA VAL A 36 0.75 -4.09 -18.86
C VAL A 36 0.73 -4.51 -20.32
N GLY A 37 1.90 -4.88 -20.86
CA GLY A 37 2.01 -5.43 -22.21
C GLY A 37 1.28 -6.77 -22.32
N VAL A 38 0.35 -6.93 -23.26
CA VAL A 38 -0.41 -8.18 -23.47
C VAL A 38 0.53 -9.36 -23.72
N VAL A 39 1.62 -9.17 -24.47
CA VAL A 39 2.61 -10.22 -24.74
C VAL A 39 3.32 -10.65 -23.46
N ALA A 40 3.74 -9.71 -22.62
CA ALA A 40 4.36 -10.01 -21.33
C ALA A 40 3.39 -10.77 -20.41
N ALA A 41 2.14 -10.29 -20.32
CA ALA A 41 1.09 -10.96 -19.57
C ALA A 41 0.79 -12.40 -20.09
N THR A 42 0.87 -12.61 -21.40
CA THR A 42 0.61 -13.95 -21.97
C THR A 42 1.71 -14.95 -21.60
N LYS A 43 2.97 -14.50 -21.62
CA LYS A 43 4.15 -15.33 -21.33
C LYS A 43 4.36 -15.62 -19.84
N ALA A 44 3.84 -14.80 -18.96
CA ALA A 44 4.01 -14.92 -17.52
C ALA A 44 3.37 -16.20 -16.94
N ALA A 45 3.90 -16.71 -15.84
CA ALA A 45 3.33 -17.85 -15.13
C ALA A 45 1.94 -17.50 -14.53
N ALA A 46 1.11 -18.51 -14.27
CA ALA A 46 -0.24 -18.31 -13.74
C ALA A 46 -0.23 -17.54 -12.39
N ALA A 47 0.71 -17.87 -11.50
CA ALA A 47 0.87 -17.19 -10.21
C ALA A 47 1.24 -15.72 -10.37
N GLU A 48 2.15 -15.39 -11.29
CA GLU A 48 2.54 -14.00 -11.60
C GLU A 48 1.38 -13.18 -12.16
N LYS A 49 0.57 -13.79 -13.04
CA LYS A 49 -0.65 -13.16 -13.59
C LYS A 49 -1.64 -12.83 -12.49
N GLN A 50 -1.90 -13.80 -11.61
CA GLN A 50 -2.80 -13.62 -10.48
C GLN A 50 -2.32 -12.53 -9.54
N GLN A 51 -1.06 -12.57 -9.14
CA GLN A 51 -0.45 -11.57 -8.28
C GLN A 51 -0.47 -10.17 -8.91
N THR A 52 -0.12 -10.07 -10.19
CA THR A 52 -0.20 -8.81 -10.94
C THR A 52 -1.63 -8.28 -10.95
N HIS A 53 -2.62 -9.11 -11.25
CA HIS A 53 -4.02 -8.72 -11.28
C HIS A 53 -4.49 -8.16 -9.93
N GLU A 54 -4.13 -8.80 -8.83
CA GLU A 54 -4.47 -8.35 -7.47
C GLU A 54 -3.84 -6.99 -7.11
N MET A 55 -2.64 -6.71 -7.62
CA MET A 55 -1.93 -5.48 -7.32
C MET A 55 -2.39 -4.30 -8.19
N ILE A 56 -2.55 -4.50 -9.49
CA ILE A 56 -2.84 -3.40 -10.43
C ILE A 56 -4.23 -2.80 -10.25
N GLN A 57 -5.20 -3.55 -9.69
CA GLN A 57 -6.56 -3.05 -9.45
C GLN A 57 -6.62 -1.85 -8.50
N PHE A 58 -5.55 -1.58 -7.74
CA PHE A 58 -5.45 -0.42 -6.85
C PHE A 58 -4.89 0.83 -7.52
N TYR A 59 -4.58 0.76 -8.82
CA TYR A 59 -3.99 1.83 -9.62
C TYR A 59 -4.78 2.06 -10.90
N PRO A 60 -4.75 3.27 -11.49
CA PRO A 60 -5.05 3.44 -12.90
C PRO A 60 -4.22 2.44 -13.70
N HIS A 61 -4.86 1.62 -14.51
CA HIS A 61 -4.13 0.63 -15.28
C HIS A 61 -4.77 0.33 -16.63
N VAL A 62 -3.93 0.06 -17.62
CA VAL A 62 -4.33 -0.34 -18.97
C VAL A 62 -3.47 -1.51 -19.45
N ARG A 63 -4.02 -2.28 -20.38
CA ARG A 63 -3.27 -3.27 -21.15
C ARG A 63 -2.92 -2.68 -22.51
N ILE A 64 -1.71 -2.95 -22.99
CA ILE A 64 -1.23 -2.45 -24.26
C ILE A 64 -0.87 -3.61 -25.19
N LYS A 65 -1.31 -3.52 -26.44
CA LYS A 65 -1.02 -4.50 -27.48
C LYS A 65 -0.54 -3.79 -28.73
N GLY A 66 0.62 -4.18 -29.23
CA GLY A 66 1.09 -3.74 -30.56
C GLY A 66 0.28 -4.42 -31.66
N ILE A 67 -0.23 -3.65 -32.63
CA ILE A 67 -0.93 -4.13 -33.83
C ILE A 67 -0.26 -3.47 -35.02
N GLY A 68 0.70 -4.16 -35.66
CA GLY A 68 1.52 -3.55 -36.72
C GLY A 68 2.34 -2.37 -36.18
N SER A 69 2.17 -1.20 -36.79
CA SER A 69 2.78 0.07 -36.32
C SER A 69 1.95 0.80 -35.27
N GLU A 70 0.76 0.32 -34.96
CA GLU A 70 -0.16 0.97 -34.02
C GLU A 70 -0.16 0.30 -32.65
N LEU A 71 -0.63 1.05 -31.67
CA LEU A 71 -0.79 0.59 -30.30
C LEU A 71 -2.27 0.60 -29.90
N ALA A 72 -2.80 -0.58 -29.59
CA ALA A 72 -4.11 -0.69 -29.01
C ALA A 72 -4.02 -0.63 -27.48
N ILE A 73 -4.88 0.19 -26.87
CA ILE A 73 -5.07 0.30 -25.41
C ILE A 73 -6.35 -0.44 -25.05
N LEU A 74 -6.27 -1.27 -24.02
CA LEU A 74 -7.37 -2.11 -23.56
C LEU A 74 -7.54 -1.89 -22.06
N GLY A 75 -8.73 -1.55 -21.62
CA GLY A 75 -9.04 -1.32 -20.20
C GLY A 75 -10.02 -0.18 -19.98
N ASN A 76 -9.88 0.52 -18.87
CA ASN A 76 -10.80 1.60 -18.50
C ASN A 76 -10.61 2.86 -19.34
N ALA A 77 -9.38 3.14 -19.78
CA ALA A 77 -9.08 4.22 -20.71
C ALA A 77 -9.07 3.69 -22.14
N SER A 78 -9.65 4.48 -23.07
CA SER A 78 -9.71 4.17 -24.49
C SER A 78 -8.50 4.71 -25.28
N THR A 79 -7.82 5.70 -24.70
CA THR A 79 -6.65 6.36 -25.30
C THR A 79 -5.52 6.54 -24.31
N LEU A 80 -4.30 6.68 -24.80
CA LEU A 80 -3.13 6.96 -23.95
C LEU A 80 -3.28 8.30 -23.21
N LYS A 81 -3.91 9.28 -23.85
CA LYS A 81 -4.15 10.59 -23.24
C LYS A 81 -5.12 10.50 -22.04
N GLU A 82 -6.18 9.74 -22.17
CA GLU A 82 -7.11 9.47 -21.06
C GLU A 82 -6.42 8.79 -19.90
N PHE A 83 -5.63 7.75 -20.19
CA PHE A 83 -4.85 7.05 -19.17
C PHE A 83 -3.85 7.98 -18.45
N ILE A 84 -3.11 8.82 -19.18
CA ILE A 84 -2.19 9.80 -18.59
C ILE A 84 -2.95 10.77 -17.69
N ASN A 85 -4.10 11.28 -18.12
CA ASN A 85 -4.92 12.16 -17.30
C ASN A 85 -5.39 11.48 -15.99
N GLU A 86 -5.79 10.21 -16.04
CA GLU A 86 -6.13 9.43 -14.84
C GLU A 86 -4.93 9.30 -13.90
N CYS A 87 -3.73 9.03 -14.45
CA CYS A 87 -2.51 8.94 -13.66
C CYS A 87 -2.14 10.27 -12.98
N GLN A 88 -2.32 11.39 -13.67
CA GLN A 88 -2.04 12.73 -13.12
C GLN A 88 -3.00 13.13 -11.98
N GLN A 89 -4.22 12.63 -12.00
CA GLN A 89 -5.19 12.83 -10.92
C GLN A 89 -5.00 11.85 -9.76
N PHE A 90 -4.23 10.78 -9.96
CA PHE A 90 -4.00 9.76 -8.96
C PHE A 90 -2.78 10.09 -8.10
N GLN A 91 -2.95 10.08 -6.78
CA GLN A 91 -1.82 10.30 -5.87
C GLN A 91 -0.84 9.12 -5.94
N PRO A 92 0.42 9.33 -6.37
CA PRO A 92 1.42 8.27 -6.43
C PRO A 92 1.57 7.56 -5.09
N ARG A 93 1.59 6.23 -5.10
CA ARG A 93 1.72 5.43 -3.89
C ARG A 93 2.48 4.14 -4.12
N THR A 94 2.96 3.56 -3.03
CA THR A 94 3.50 2.20 -2.99
C THR A 94 2.45 1.23 -2.46
N ILE A 95 2.58 -0.06 -2.79
CA ILE A 95 1.86 -1.13 -2.09
C ILE A 95 2.56 -1.44 -0.77
N ARG A 96 1.83 -2.03 0.15
CA ARG A 96 2.37 -2.45 1.44
C ARG A 96 3.38 -3.57 1.28
N LYS A 97 4.48 -3.50 2.03
CA LYS A 97 5.53 -4.54 2.02
C LYS A 97 5.03 -5.89 2.54
N SER A 98 4.09 -5.89 3.48
CA SER A 98 3.55 -7.09 4.11
C SER A 98 2.02 -7.08 4.15
N GLU A 99 1.43 -8.27 3.99
CA GLU A 99 0.00 -8.49 4.09
C GLU A 99 -0.49 -8.18 5.51
N ARG A 100 -1.64 -7.53 5.63
CA ARG A 100 -2.32 -7.34 6.91
C ARG A 100 -3.33 -8.45 7.11
N ARG A 101 -3.23 -9.10 8.26
CA ARG A 101 -4.20 -10.12 8.69
C ARG A 101 -5.10 -9.55 9.75
N ILE A 102 -6.39 -9.83 9.66
CA ILE A 102 -7.34 -9.52 10.73
C ILE A 102 -7.01 -10.45 11.89
N ARG A 103 -6.49 -9.89 12.96
CA ARG A 103 -6.18 -10.59 14.21
C ARG A 103 -6.47 -9.67 15.38
N HIS A 104 -7.22 -10.18 16.33
CA HIS A 104 -7.56 -9.47 17.56
C HIS A 104 -6.66 -9.97 18.68
N ILE A 105 -5.53 -9.29 18.90
CA ILE A 105 -4.56 -9.61 19.94
C ILE A 105 -4.68 -8.55 21.02
N ALA A 106 -4.92 -8.97 22.25
CA ALA A 106 -5.00 -8.07 23.40
C ALA A 106 -3.62 -7.62 23.84
N PHE A 107 -3.49 -6.36 24.19
CA PHE A 107 -2.23 -5.77 24.69
C PHE A 107 -2.48 -4.48 25.46
N LEU A 108 -1.43 -4.00 26.13
CA LEU A 108 -1.38 -2.68 26.76
C LEU A 108 -0.68 -1.71 25.79
N LEU A 109 -1.33 -0.57 25.52
CA LEU A 109 -0.80 0.53 24.74
C LEU A 109 -0.42 1.68 25.66
N SER A 110 0.76 2.23 25.53
CA SER A 110 1.22 3.39 26.30
C SER A 110 2.00 4.38 25.45
N ALA A 111 2.00 5.63 25.86
CA ALA A 111 2.85 6.68 25.32
C ALA A 111 4.23 6.73 26.00
N ASP A 112 4.46 5.92 27.04
CA ASP A 112 5.71 5.84 27.78
C ASP A 112 6.14 4.39 28.04
N GLU A 113 7.44 4.18 28.22
CA GLU A 113 8.06 2.86 28.41
C GLU A 113 7.73 2.19 29.74
N HIS A 114 7.30 2.95 30.74
CA HIS A 114 6.95 2.44 32.06
C HIS A 114 5.50 2.07 32.20
N PHE A 115 4.70 2.30 31.14
CA PHE A 115 3.25 2.03 31.12
C PHE A 115 2.48 2.74 32.24
N ALA A 116 2.91 3.95 32.65
CA ALA A 116 2.27 4.72 33.71
C ALA A 116 0.83 5.10 33.34
N ASP A 117 0.57 5.44 32.09
CA ASP A 117 -0.76 5.72 31.54
C ASP A 117 -1.08 4.74 30.38
N GLN A 118 -1.40 3.51 30.76
CA GLN A 118 -1.67 2.43 29.82
C GLN A 118 -3.16 2.32 29.44
N GLU A 119 -3.41 1.97 28.20
CA GLU A 119 -4.74 1.61 27.68
C GLU A 119 -4.78 0.11 27.36
N LYS A 120 -5.78 -0.62 27.90
CA LYS A 120 -6.04 -2.01 27.47
C LYS A 120 -6.80 -1.98 26.15
N THR A 121 -6.25 -2.58 25.13
CA THR A 121 -6.83 -2.54 23.80
C THR A 121 -6.52 -3.80 22.98
N VAL A 122 -6.97 -3.81 21.72
CA VAL A 122 -6.80 -4.94 20.80
C VAL A 122 -6.35 -4.45 19.42
N THR A 123 -5.61 -5.30 18.73
CA THR A 123 -5.36 -5.10 17.30
C THR A 123 -6.62 -5.39 16.50
N MET A 124 -6.89 -4.56 15.50
CA MET A 124 -7.92 -4.82 14.48
C MET A 124 -7.34 -5.58 13.28
N ASN A 125 -6.13 -5.26 12.93
CA ASN A 125 -5.30 -6.00 11.97
C ASN A 125 -3.82 -5.80 12.29
N ILE A 126 -2.99 -6.74 11.86
CA ILE A 126 -1.55 -6.75 12.11
C ILE A 126 -0.80 -7.30 10.90
N SER A 127 0.41 -6.81 10.67
CA SER A 127 1.40 -7.30 9.72
C SER A 127 2.77 -7.30 10.37
N GLU A 128 3.81 -7.74 9.65
CA GLU A 128 5.20 -7.66 10.13
C GLU A 128 5.66 -6.23 10.43
N GLY A 129 5.20 -5.25 9.64
CA GLY A 129 5.64 -3.86 9.76
C GLY A 129 4.75 -2.97 10.61
N GLY A 130 3.64 -3.48 11.20
CA GLY A 130 2.75 -2.64 12.00
C GLY A 130 1.35 -3.18 12.18
N CYS A 131 0.53 -2.42 12.89
CA CYS A 131 -0.85 -2.80 13.18
C CYS A 131 -1.80 -1.59 13.15
N PHE A 132 -3.08 -1.88 13.01
CA PHE A 132 -4.16 -0.97 13.37
C PHE A 132 -4.76 -1.42 14.69
N VAL A 133 -4.87 -0.51 15.63
CA VAL A 133 -5.37 -0.79 16.97
C VAL A 133 -6.55 0.11 17.30
N TYR A 134 -7.51 -0.44 18.04
CA TYR A 134 -8.58 0.34 18.60
C TYR A 134 -8.03 1.29 19.68
N SER A 135 -8.41 2.56 19.64
CA SER A 135 -8.12 3.53 20.70
C SER A 135 -9.08 4.71 20.60
N THR A 136 -9.59 5.16 21.73
CA THR A 136 -10.41 6.37 21.81
C THR A 136 -9.62 7.59 22.27
N ARG A 137 -8.36 7.42 22.59
CA ARG A 137 -7.45 8.51 22.97
C ARG A 137 -7.09 9.36 21.74
N THR A 138 -6.72 10.60 22.02
CA THR A 138 -6.15 11.49 21.02
C THR A 138 -4.66 11.20 20.87
N TRP A 139 -4.24 10.94 19.64
CA TRP A 139 -2.85 10.67 19.28
C TRP A 139 -2.42 11.63 18.18
N GLN A 140 -1.12 11.88 18.09
CA GLN A 140 -0.53 12.66 17.00
C GLN A 140 0.29 11.75 16.09
N VAL A 141 0.33 12.08 14.81
CA VAL A 141 1.23 11.42 13.86
C VAL A 141 2.67 11.72 14.28
N GLY A 142 3.47 10.66 14.43
CA GLY A 142 4.83 10.75 14.95
C GLY A 142 4.98 10.37 16.42
N ASP A 143 3.90 10.26 17.19
CA ASP A 143 3.97 9.80 18.59
C ASP A 143 4.62 8.42 18.66
N ARG A 144 5.55 8.27 19.60
CA ARG A 144 6.14 6.99 19.94
C ARG A 144 5.20 6.22 20.86
N VAL A 145 5.07 4.94 20.65
CA VAL A 145 4.19 4.07 21.44
C VAL A 145 4.88 2.77 21.82
N TRP A 146 4.46 2.23 22.96
CA TRP A 146 4.88 0.93 23.50
C TRP A 146 3.67 0.02 23.58
N LEU A 147 3.82 -1.19 23.07
CA LEU A 147 2.80 -2.25 23.07
C LEU A 147 3.31 -3.44 23.87
N LYS A 148 2.65 -3.75 25.00
CA LYS A 148 2.97 -4.94 25.79
C LYS A 148 1.90 -6.00 25.55
N PHE A 149 2.27 -7.09 24.87
CA PHE A 149 1.38 -8.19 24.54
C PHE A 149 1.08 -9.06 25.76
N ALA A 150 -0.21 -9.44 25.93
CA ALA A 150 -0.67 -10.13 27.14
C ALA A 150 -0.20 -11.59 27.21
N ASP A 151 0.05 -12.24 26.07
CA ASP A 151 0.38 -13.66 25.97
C ASP A 151 1.83 -14.00 26.36
N ASN A 152 2.78 -13.07 26.11
CA ASN A 152 4.20 -13.32 26.29
C ASN A 152 4.98 -12.17 26.95
N GLU A 153 4.26 -11.17 27.45
CA GLU A 153 4.82 -9.93 28.02
C GLU A 153 5.80 -9.16 27.11
N ARG A 154 5.89 -9.55 25.85
CA ARG A 154 6.77 -8.89 24.87
C ARG A 154 6.36 -7.45 24.69
N VAL A 155 7.32 -6.55 24.78
CA VAL A 155 7.15 -5.13 24.47
C VAL A 155 7.68 -4.87 23.06
N VAL A 156 6.85 -4.24 22.24
CA VAL A 156 7.19 -3.77 20.91
C VAL A 156 7.00 -2.26 20.88
N THR A 157 7.96 -1.55 20.32
CA THR A 157 7.86 -0.11 20.11
C THR A 157 7.42 0.21 18.68
N GLY A 158 6.85 1.38 18.51
CA GLY A 158 6.42 1.85 17.20
C GLY A 158 6.06 3.32 17.18
N THR A 159 5.73 3.78 15.99
CA THR A 159 5.37 5.19 15.75
C THR A 159 3.98 5.27 15.14
N VAL A 160 3.16 6.20 15.65
CA VAL A 160 1.83 6.48 15.09
C VAL A 160 1.99 7.08 13.69
N ARG A 161 1.38 6.44 12.70
CA ARG A 161 1.39 6.88 11.30
C ARG A 161 0.14 7.61 10.87
N TRP A 162 -0.98 7.29 11.51
CA TRP A 162 -2.25 7.96 11.29
C TRP A 162 -3.16 7.71 12.50
N TRP A 163 -4.07 8.64 12.73
CA TRP A 163 -5.07 8.59 13.79
C TRP A 163 -6.46 8.79 13.21
N GLN A 164 -7.43 8.06 13.72
CA GLN A 164 -8.82 8.14 13.35
C GLN A 164 -9.66 8.37 14.61
N PRO A 165 -10.24 9.58 14.77
CA PRO A 165 -11.06 9.90 15.94
C PRO A 165 -12.39 9.16 15.92
N TRP A 166 -13.02 9.07 17.08
CA TRP A 166 -14.39 8.59 17.22
C TRP A 166 -15.36 9.48 16.45
N GLY A 167 -16.37 8.87 15.83
CA GLY A 167 -17.50 9.57 15.21
C GLY A 167 -17.32 9.97 13.74
N ASN A 168 -16.12 9.90 13.16
CA ASN A 168 -15.93 10.18 11.75
C ASN A 168 -16.38 9.01 10.86
N ASN A 169 -17.39 9.29 10.00
CA ASN A 169 -17.86 8.37 8.95
C ASN A 169 -18.18 6.94 9.42
N LYS A 170 -18.67 6.76 10.65
CA LYS A 170 -18.99 5.45 11.26
C LYS A 170 -17.80 4.47 11.26
N ARG A 171 -16.59 4.97 11.26
CA ARG A 171 -15.38 4.14 11.31
C ARG A 171 -14.99 3.87 12.77
N ILE A 172 -14.36 2.73 13.01
CA ILE A 172 -13.81 2.35 14.33
C ILE A 172 -12.66 3.32 14.65
N PRO A 173 -12.68 3.98 15.84
CA PRO A 173 -11.60 4.87 16.24
C PRO A 173 -10.32 4.07 16.50
N GLY A 174 -9.17 4.69 16.28
CA GLY A 174 -7.91 4.03 16.53
C GLY A 174 -6.71 4.66 15.84
N ILE A 175 -5.60 3.97 15.95
CA ILE A 175 -4.32 4.40 15.37
C ILE A 175 -3.69 3.32 14.50
N GLY A 176 -3.07 3.73 13.42
CA GLY A 176 -2.15 2.91 12.65
C GLY A 176 -0.74 3.10 13.16
N ILE A 177 -0.12 2.01 13.60
CA ILE A 177 1.24 1.98 14.16
C ILE A 177 2.17 1.30 13.17
N CYS A 178 3.33 1.90 12.92
CA CYS A 178 4.47 1.25 12.29
C CYS A 178 5.41 0.77 13.39
N PHE A 179 5.76 -0.51 13.39
CA PHE A 179 6.72 -1.05 14.35
C PHE A 179 8.13 -0.54 14.04
N ASP A 180 8.89 -0.26 15.09
CA ASP A 180 10.32 0.00 14.94
C ASP A 180 11.02 -1.29 14.52
N ALA A 181 12.14 -1.17 13.77
CA ALA A 181 12.94 -2.33 13.44
C ALA A 181 13.39 -3.03 14.74
N ALA A 182 13.28 -4.35 14.78
CA ALA A 182 13.77 -5.12 15.92
C ALA A 182 15.28 -4.87 16.06
N SER A 183 15.66 -4.30 17.18
CA SER A 183 17.06 -4.09 17.55
C SER A 183 17.68 -5.42 17.95
#